data_c73a6bea324ace621232dace7b43fc50
#
_entry.id   c73a6bea324ace621232dace7b43fc50
#
_cell.length_a   1.000
_cell.length_b   1.000
_cell.length_c   1.000
_cell.angle_alpha   90.00
_cell.angle_beta   90.00
_cell.angle_gamma   90.00
#
_symmetry.space_group_name_H-M   'P 1'
#
loop_
_entity.id
_entity.type
_entity.pdbx_description
1 polymer ?
#
loop_
_entity_poly.entity_id
_entity_poly.type
_entity_poly.pdbx_seq_one_letter_code
_entity_poly.pdbx_strand_id
1 'polypeptide(L)'
;MEQTPVDIDQLRDAIDRGDAQQVGTLVAELYPAEIARLIESLPAHERQAIWTAVPDDSEGEVLVELNEEVRSSLVEAMASHEVVAATEGLDIDDLADFVADLPENLTHKVLESLSVQDRERLQAALAWPADSAGGLMNPETVSVRPDVNVDVVLRYLRMRGELPVNTDSVFVVDREDHYLGVLTFARLLTSDPEAAVTELMDPSVEAIQATSSATEVAREFQDRDLVSAAVIDGAGRLIGQITVDDVVDVIQEQADHDILSRDGLDEDDDMFAPILTSSGRRAVWLI
;
A
#
# COMPACT_ATOMS: atom_id res chain seq x y z
N MET A 1 -24.96 -2.05 -6.81
CA MET A 1 -25.03 -2.30 -8.27
C MET A 1 -24.14 -3.51 -8.51
N GLU A 2 -24.64 -4.57 -9.10
CA GLU A 2 -23.84 -5.73 -9.48
C GLU A 2 -22.91 -5.26 -10.61
N GLN A 3 -21.61 -5.06 -10.32
CA GLN A 3 -20.63 -4.80 -11.35
C GLN A 3 -20.52 -6.10 -12.16
N THR A 4 -20.93 -6.03 -13.41
CA THR A 4 -20.67 -7.10 -14.37
C THR A 4 -19.16 -7.12 -14.57
N PRO A 5 -18.46 -8.24 -14.35
CA PRO A 5 -17.01 -8.29 -14.58
C PRO A 5 -16.74 -7.82 -16.01
N VAL A 6 -15.80 -6.90 -16.16
CA VAL A 6 -15.40 -6.40 -17.48
C VAL A 6 -14.99 -7.61 -18.31
N ASP A 7 -15.65 -7.78 -19.45
CA ASP A 7 -15.39 -8.89 -20.36
C ASP A 7 -14.04 -8.65 -21.05
N ILE A 8 -13.03 -9.40 -20.64
CA ILE A 8 -11.65 -9.33 -21.17
C ILE A 8 -11.66 -9.49 -22.71
N ASP A 9 -12.61 -10.29 -23.25
CA ASP A 9 -12.72 -10.46 -24.70
C ASP A 9 -13.22 -9.17 -25.38
N GLN A 10 -14.13 -8.43 -24.75
CA GLN A 10 -14.58 -7.11 -25.24
C GLN A 10 -13.45 -6.08 -25.21
N LEU A 11 -12.62 -6.10 -24.19
CA LEU A 11 -11.49 -5.20 -24.08
C LEU A 11 -10.43 -5.51 -25.13
N ARG A 12 -10.06 -6.78 -25.33
CA ARG A 12 -9.16 -7.20 -26.42
C ARG A 12 -9.69 -6.81 -27.80
N ASP A 13 -10.97 -7.04 -28.04
CA ASP A 13 -11.62 -6.62 -29.29
C ASP A 13 -11.57 -5.08 -29.50
N ALA A 14 -11.62 -4.30 -28.44
CA ALA A 14 -11.50 -2.83 -28.51
C ALA A 14 -10.04 -2.43 -28.79
N ILE A 15 -9.07 -3.07 -28.18
CA ILE A 15 -7.63 -2.86 -28.43
C ILE A 15 -7.29 -3.21 -29.87
N ASP A 16 -7.73 -4.37 -30.36
CA ASP A 16 -7.46 -4.86 -31.74
C ASP A 16 -8.07 -3.92 -32.80
N ARG A 17 -9.20 -3.28 -32.48
CA ARG A 17 -9.84 -2.28 -33.36
C ARG A 17 -9.24 -0.89 -33.25
N GLY A 18 -8.35 -0.64 -32.27
CA GLY A 18 -7.81 0.68 -31.97
C GLY A 18 -8.85 1.68 -31.45
N ASP A 19 -9.92 1.17 -30.80
CA ASP A 19 -10.98 2.00 -30.22
C ASP A 19 -10.59 2.49 -28.82
N ALA A 20 -9.73 3.51 -28.78
CA ALA A 20 -9.23 4.10 -27.54
C ALA A 20 -10.35 4.62 -26.63
N GLN A 21 -11.46 5.09 -27.19
CA GLN A 21 -12.61 5.59 -26.40
C GLN A 21 -13.31 4.43 -25.67
N GLN A 22 -13.49 3.30 -26.33
CA GLN A 22 -14.09 2.12 -25.72
C GLN A 22 -13.16 1.51 -24.64
N VAL A 23 -11.86 1.44 -24.93
CA VAL A 23 -10.84 0.99 -23.95
C VAL A 23 -10.89 1.87 -22.72
N GLY A 24 -10.84 3.21 -22.86
CA GLY A 24 -10.92 4.14 -21.72
C GLY A 24 -12.21 4.01 -20.91
N THR A 25 -13.35 3.77 -21.57
CA THR A 25 -14.62 3.55 -20.84
C THR A 25 -14.60 2.27 -20.01
N LEU A 26 -14.02 1.18 -20.54
CA LEU A 26 -13.95 -0.10 -19.84
C LEU A 26 -12.94 -0.05 -18.68
N VAL A 27 -11.78 0.58 -18.90
CA VAL A 27 -10.74 0.73 -17.87
C VAL A 27 -11.21 1.61 -16.72
N ALA A 28 -11.94 2.70 -16.99
CA ALA A 28 -12.46 3.60 -15.95
C ALA A 28 -13.53 2.97 -15.04
N GLU A 29 -14.06 1.78 -15.37
CA GLU A 29 -15.00 1.03 -14.53
C GLU A 29 -14.28 0.05 -13.58
N LEU A 30 -12.96 -0.15 -13.75
CA LEU A 30 -12.15 -1.09 -12.98
C LEU A 30 -11.49 -0.41 -11.77
N TYR A 31 -11.25 -1.19 -10.72
CA TYR A 31 -10.37 -0.79 -9.61
C TYR A 31 -8.89 -0.89 -10.00
N PRO A 32 -7.98 -0.12 -9.36
CA PRO A 32 -6.55 -0.16 -9.64
C PRO A 32 -5.95 -1.57 -9.69
N ALA A 33 -6.24 -2.42 -8.70
CA ALA A 33 -5.81 -3.81 -8.65
C ALA A 33 -6.35 -4.67 -9.81
N GLU A 34 -7.54 -4.37 -10.34
CA GLU A 34 -8.10 -5.07 -11.50
C GLU A 34 -7.40 -4.63 -12.78
N ILE A 35 -7.07 -3.32 -12.89
CA ILE A 35 -6.30 -2.78 -14.02
C ILE A 35 -4.89 -3.37 -14.02
N ALA A 36 -4.23 -3.45 -12.87
CA ALA A 36 -2.91 -4.05 -12.73
C ALA A 36 -2.90 -5.51 -13.21
N ARG A 37 -3.80 -6.35 -12.69
CA ARG A 37 -3.96 -7.75 -13.12
C ARG A 37 -4.26 -7.89 -14.62
N LEU A 38 -5.03 -6.95 -15.16
CA LEU A 38 -5.31 -6.91 -16.60
C LEU A 38 -4.03 -6.65 -17.40
N ILE A 39 -3.25 -5.62 -17.03
CA ILE A 39 -1.98 -5.28 -17.66
C ILE A 39 -1.01 -6.46 -17.61
N GLU A 40 -0.90 -7.14 -16.48
CA GLU A 40 -0.04 -8.32 -16.30
C GLU A 40 -0.46 -9.50 -17.17
N SER A 41 -1.77 -9.66 -17.40
CA SER A 41 -2.33 -10.73 -18.24
C SER A 41 -2.10 -10.52 -19.74
N LEU A 42 -1.55 -9.37 -20.15
CA LEU A 42 -1.36 -8.98 -21.55
C LEU A 42 0.10 -9.04 -21.98
N PRO A 43 0.36 -9.37 -23.26
CA PRO A 43 1.69 -9.22 -23.84
C PRO A 43 2.17 -7.76 -23.80
N ALA A 44 3.49 -7.54 -23.66
CA ALA A 44 4.08 -6.21 -23.50
C ALA A 44 3.63 -5.16 -24.52
N HIS A 45 3.36 -5.57 -25.78
CA HIS A 45 2.91 -4.64 -26.85
C HIS A 45 1.45 -4.18 -26.70
N GLU A 46 0.62 -4.89 -25.92
CA GLU A 46 -0.78 -4.52 -25.64
C GLU A 46 -0.91 -3.70 -24.35
N ARG A 47 0.03 -3.85 -23.41
CA ARG A 47 0.03 -3.15 -22.09
C ARG A 47 -0.04 -1.64 -22.23
N GLN A 48 0.70 -1.06 -23.21
CA GLN A 48 0.72 0.38 -23.44
C GLN A 48 -0.64 0.95 -23.83
N ALA A 49 -1.49 0.16 -24.52
CA ALA A 49 -2.82 0.61 -24.90
C ALA A 49 -3.75 0.73 -23.68
N ILE A 50 -3.63 -0.19 -22.71
CA ILE A 50 -4.34 -0.11 -21.45
C ILE A 50 -3.78 1.03 -20.60
N TRP A 51 -2.45 1.10 -20.44
CA TRP A 51 -1.79 2.14 -19.65
C TRP A 51 -2.20 3.56 -20.08
N THR A 52 -2.22 3.83 -21.38
CA THR A 52 -2.65 5.12 -21.93
C THR A 52 -4.13 5.44 -21.63
N ALA A 53 -4.92 4.45 -21.26
CA ALA A 53 -6.33 4.61 -20.94
C ALA A 53 -6.62 4.67 -19.43
N VAL A 54 -5.61 4.46 -18.58
CA VAL A 54 -5.72 4.64 -17.12
C VAL A 54 -5.96 6.12 -16.82
N PRO A 55 -6.92 6.46 -15.94
CA PRO A 55 -7.09 7.84 -15.49
C PRO A 55 -5.84 8.35 -14.75
N ASP A 56 -5.44 9.59 -15.00
CA ASP A 56 -4.22 10.21 -14.44
C ASP A 56 -4.19 10.13 -12.89
N ASP A 57 -5.36 10.24 -12.24
CA ASP A 57 -5.53 10.17 -10.79
C ASP A 57 -5.46 8.76 -10.20
N SER A 58 -5.44 7.74 -11.04
CA SER A 58 -5.34 6.33 -10.64
C SER A 58 -4.01 5.68 -11.07
N GLU A 59 -3.17 6.39 -11.82
CA GLU A 59 -1.91 5.83 -12.34
C GLU A 59 -1.00 5.34 -11.21
N GLY A 60 -0.90 6.09 -10.13
CA GLY A 60 -0.05 5.75 -8.98
C GLY A 60 -0.50 4.45 -8.31
N GLU A 61 -1.78 4.36 -7.97
CA GLU A 61 -2.37 3.16 -7.35
C GLU A 61 -2.21 1.92 -8.25
N VAL A 62 -2.38 2.08 -9.58
CA VAL A 62 -2.16 0.97 -10.53
C VAL A 62 -0.69 0.54 -10.55
N LEU A 63 0.26 1.49 -10.50
CA LEU A 63 1.69 1.17 -10.49
C LEU A 63 2.12 0.40 -9.24
N VAL A 64 1.55 0.74 -8.08
CA VAL A 64 1.83 0.04 -6.81
C VAL A 64 1.35 -1.42 -6.89
N GLU A 65 0.19 -1.66 -7.44
CA GLU A 65 -0.43 -2.99 -7.58
C GLU A 65 0.25 -3.91 -8.64
N LEU A 66 1.14 -3.37 -9.48
CA LEU A 66 1.85 -4.16 -10.51
C LEU A 66 3.05 -4.89 -9.92
N ASN A 67 3.32 -6.12 -10.41
CA ASN A 67 4.57 -6.79 -10.11
C ASN A 67 5.80 -5.98 -10.61
N GLU A 68 6.96 -6.21 -9.97
CA GLU A 68 8.19 -5.43 -10.18
C GLU A 68 8.61 -5.35 -11.64
N GLU A 69 8.58 -6.46 -12.40
CA GLU A 69 9.05 -6.50 -13.81
C GLU A 69 8.15 -5.68 -14.74
N VAL A 70 6.81 -5.78 -14.56
CA VAL A 70 5.84 -5.03 -15.37
C VAL A 70 5.86 -3.55 -14.99
N ARG A 71 5.89 -3.24 -13.70
CA ARG A 71 6.02 -1.88 -13.17
C ARG A 71 7.27 -1.19 -13.71
N SER A 72 8.43 -1.82 -13.59
CA SER A 72 9.71 -1.29 -14.09
C SER A 72 9.66 -1.02 -15.60
N SER A 73 9.08 -1.93 -16.37
CA SER A 73 8.92 -1.77 -17.83
C SER A 73 8.05 -0.56 -18.21
N LEU A 74 6.97 -0.30 -17.46
CA LEU A 74 6.11 0.87 -17.70
C LEU A 74 6.82 2.15 -17.29
N VAL A 75 7.44 2.18 -16.09
CA VAL A 75 8.18 3.33 -15.57
C VAL A 75 9.33 3.73 -16.51
N GLU A 76 10.05 2.78 -17.11
CA GLU A 76 11.08 3.07 -18.11
C GLU A 76 10.54 3.77 -19.36
N ALA A 77 9.29 3.50 -19.74
CA ALA A 77 8.63 4.13 -20.88
C ALA A 77 8.04 5.51 -20.56
N MET A 78 7.83 5.84 -19.28
CA MET A 78 7.24 7.10 -18.81
C MET A 78 8.27 8.24 -18.83
N ALA A 79 7.79 9.47 -19.05
CA ALA A 79 8.61 10.64 -18.80
C ALA A 79 8.73 10.89 -17.29
N SER A 80 9.89 11.41 -16.85
CA SER A 80 10.13 11.62 -15.41
C SER A 80 9.10 12.48 -14.70
N HIS A 81 8.41 13.38 -15.40
CA HIS A 81 7.35 14.20 -14.81
C HIS A 81 6.03 13.43 -14.66
N GLU A 82 5.78 12.44 -15.49
CA GLU A 82 4.64 11.51 -15.38
C GLU A 82 4.83 10.60 -14.17
N VAL A 83 6.04 10.06 -13.98
CA VAL A 83 6.37 9.27 -12.78
C VAL A 83 6.17 10.09 -11.51
N VAL A 84 6.62 11.35 -11.47
CA VAL A 84 6.40 12.23 -10.32
C VAL A 84 4.91 12.52 -10.11
N ALA A 85 4.15 12.76 -11.18
CA ALA A 85 2.70 13.00 -11.07
C ALA A 85 1.95 11.76 -10.54
N ALA A 86 2.33 10.57 -10.98
CA ALA A 86 1.76 9.32 -10.49
C ALA A 86 2.00 9.07 -8.99
N THR A 87 3.03 9.69 -8.39
CA THR A 87 3.25 9.58 -6.93
C THR A 87 2.42 10.57 -6.11
N GLU A 88 1.70 11.52 -6.75
CA GLU A 88 0.85 12.45 -6.04
C GLU A 88 -0.42 11.73 -5.52
N GLY A 89 -0.61 11.74 -4.21
CA GLY A 89 -1.79 11.14 -3.57
C GLY A 89 -1.60 9.71 -3.06
N LEU A 90 -0.46 9.06 -3.33
CA LEU A 90 -0.12 7.78 -2.70
C LEU A 90 0.10 7.96 -1.19
N ASP A 91 -0.30 6.96 -0.43
CA ASP A 91 0.06 6.85 0.98
C ASP A 91 1.60 6.66 1.12
N ILE A 92 2.15 6.99 2.28
CA ILE A 92 3.63 7.03 2.45
C ILE A 92 4.26 5.63 2.40
N ASP A 93 3.56 4.59 2.82
CA ASP A 93 3.95 3.18 2.71
C ASP A 93 4.01 2.75 1.25
N ASP A 94 2.92 2.91 0.48
CA ASP A 94 2.87 2.66 -0.96
C ASP A 94 3.96 3.42 -1.72
N LEU A 95 4.16 4.69 -1.35
CA LEU A 95 5.20 5.51 -1.93
C LEU A 95 6.61 4.99 -1.59
N ALA A 96 6.81 4.43 -0.39
CA ALA A 96 8.08 3.85 0.01
C ALA A 96 8.41 2.61 -0.82
N ASP A 97 7.44 1.72 -1.02
CA ASP A 97 7.60 0.51 -1.83
C ASP A 97 7.84 0.87 -3.31
N PHE A 98 7.05 1.80 -3.83
CA PHE A 98 7.25 2.28 -5.20
C PHE A 98 8.64 2.89 -5.42
N VAL A 99 9.10 3.75 -4.51
CA VAL A 99 10.39 4.46 -4.61
C VAL A 99 11.58 3.50 -4.42
N ALA A 100 11.43 2.43 -3.64
CA ALA A 100 12.48 1.43 -3.43
C ALA A 100 12.92 0.76 -4.74
N ASP A 101 11.99 0.59 -5.68
CA ASP A 101 12.22 -0.06 -6.98
C ASP A 101 12.62 0.93 -8.10
N LEU A 102 12.57 2.24 -7.82
CA LEU A 102 12.90 3.23 -8.84
C LEU A 102 14.41 3.39 -9.05
N PRO A 103 14.84 3.69 -10.30
CA PRO A 103 16.19 4.17 -10.57
C PRO A 103 16.52 5.42 -9.74
N GLU A 104 17.77 5.54 -9.22
CA GLU A 104 18.23 6.61 -8.34
C GLU A 104 17.89 8.04 -8.83
N ASN A 105 17.95 8.27 -10.14
CA ASN A 105 17.63 9.55 -10.76
C ASN A 105 16.12 9.89 -10.70
N LEU A 106 15.22 8.92 -10.67
CA LEU A 106 13.78 9.12 -10.51
C LEU A 106 13.44 9.27 -9.02
N THR A 107 13.99 8.41 -8.16
CA THR A 107 13.88 8.53 -6.70
C THR A 107 14.19 9.95 -6.22
N HIS A 108 15.29 10.52 -6.71
CA HIS A 108 15.66 11.89 -6.34
C HIS A 108 14.60 12.92 -6.76
N LYS A 109 14.01 12.80 -7.94
CA LYS A 109 12.98 13.72 -8.42
C LYS A 109 11.67 13.58 -7.64
N VAL A 110 11.28 12.37 -7.30
CA VAL A 110 10.11 12.13 -6.43
C VAL A 110 10.37 12.77 -5.07
N LEU A 111 11.51 12.52 -4.44
CA LEU A 111 11.87 13.17 -3.17
C LEU A 111 11.89 14.70 -3.24
N GLU A 112 12.31 15.30 -4.37
CA GLU A 112 12.30 16.77 -4.55
C GLU A 112 10.87 17.32 -4.69
N SER A 113 9.92 16.58 -5.22
CA SER A 113 8.52 17.02 -5.40
C SER A 113 7.74 17.04 -4.09
N LEU A 114 8.10 16.20 -3.12
CA LEU A 114 7.40 16.07 -1.85
C LEU A 114 7.53 17.30 -0.94
N SER A 115 6.52 17.50 -0.11
CA SER A 115 6.62 18.43 1.02
C SER A 115 7.78 18.04 1.95
N VAL A 116 8.30 18.99 2.75
CA VAL A 116 9.37 18.68 3.73
C VAL A 116 8.92 17.58 4.69
N GLN A 117 7.66 17.62 5.13
CA GLN A 117 7.11 16.67 6.08
C GLN A 117 6.98 15.27 5.49
N ASP A 118 6.45 15.14 4.25
CA ASP A 118 6.26 13.84 3.61
C ASP A 118 7.61 13.23 3.21
N ARG A 119 8.57 14.04 2.81
CA ARG A 119 9.94 13.58 2.59
C ARG A 119 10.58 13.01 3.85
N GLU A 120 10.42 13.67 5.01
CA GLU A 120 10.92 13.17 6.29
C GLU A 120 10.26 11.85 6.67
N ARG A 121 8.94 11.71 6.45
CA ARG A 121 8.18 10.49 6.69
C ARG A 121 8.63 9.36 5.78
N LEU A 122 8.74 9.62 4.48
CA LEU A 122 9.23 8.64 3.50
C LEU A 122 10.64 8.16 3.83
N GLN A 123 11.56 9.08 4.18
CA GLN A 123 12.91 8.71 4.59
C GLN A 123 12.93 7.88 5.88
N ALA A 124 11.99 8.11 6.80
CA ALA A 124 11.85 7.32 8.00
C ALA A 124 11.30 5.90 7.70
N ALA A 125 10.37 5.77 6.77
CA ALA A 125 9.85 4.47 6.29
C ALA A 125 10.96 3.67 5.58
N LEU A 126 11.65 4.26 4.63
CA LEU A 126 12.76 3.65 3.88
C LEU A 126 13.98 3.25 4.76
N ALA A 127 14.04 3.68 6.03
CA ALA A 127 15.08 3.26 6.95
C ALA A 127 14.89 1.85 7.52
N TRP A 128 13.70 1.26 7.35
CA TRP A 128 13.37 -0.09 7.82
C TRP A 128 13.49 -1.11 6.68
N PRO A 129 13.81 -2.39 7.00
CA PRO A 129 13.72 -3.46 6.00
C PRO A 129 12.29 -3.60 5.47
N ALA A 130 12.11 -3.80 4.17
CA ALA A 130 10.80 -3.93 3.53
C ALA A 130 9.97 -5.09 4.14
N ASP A 131 10.62 -6.21 4.49
CA ASP A 131 10.00 -7.40 5.10
C ASP A 131 9.77 -7.27 6.62
N SER A 132 9.74 -6.06 7.16
CA SER A 132 9.52 -5.77 8.58
C SER A 132 8.28 -4.93 8.81
N ALA A 133 7.73 -4.95 10.04
CA ALA A 133 6.63 -4.08 10.45
C ALA A 133 6.93 -2.59 10.23
N GLY A 134 8.20 -2.19 10.33
CA GLY A 134 8.64 -0.84 10.03
C GLY A 134 8.62 -0.51 8.55
N GLY A 135 8.85 -1.50 7.66
CA GLY A 135 8.71 -1.37 6.22
C GLY A 135 7.24 -1.27 5.77
N LEU A 136 6.39 -2.13 6.33
CA LEU A 136 4.96 -2.17 6.02
C LEU A 136 4.15 -1.00 6.59
N MET A 137 4.69 -0.23 7.55
CA MET A 137 3.91 0.75 8.27
C MET A 137 3.68 2.03 7.47
N ASN A 138 2.45 2.55 7.53
CA ASN A 138 2.19 3.95 7.24
C ASN A 138 2.61 4.81 8.45
N PRO A 139 3.58 5.73 8.32
CA PRO A 139 4.01 6.61 9.40
C PRO A 139 2.97 7.69 9.73
N GLU A 140 1.95 7.86 8.89
CA GLU A 140 0.87 8.79 9.14
C GLU A 140 -0.18 8.16 10.06
N THR A 141 -0.15 8.53 11.34
CA THR A 141 -1.06 8.01 12.36
C THR A 141 -1.96 9.08 12.95
N VAL A 142 -3.05 8.64 13.53
CA VAL A 142 -3.95 9.50 14.32
C VAL A 142 -3.78 9.14 15.79
N SER A 143 -3.17 10.04 16.57
CA SER A 143 -2.97 9.84 18.00
C SER A 143 -3.62 10.92 18.84
N VAL A 144 -4.01 10.55 20.05
CA VAL A 144 -4.63 11.42 21.04
C VAL A 144 -4.03 11.19 22.44
N ARG A 145 -4.22 12.14 23.34
CA ARG A 145 -3.75 12.04 24.74
C ARG A 145 -4.82 11.40 25.63
N PRO A 146 -4.44 10.66 26.67
CA PRO A 146 -5.39 9.99 27.56
C PRO A 146 -6.21 10.95 28.45
N ASP A 147 -5.73 12.18 28.67
CA ASP A 147 -6.33 13.19 29.54
C ASP A 147 -7.37 14.09 28.85
N VAL A 148 -7.69 13.84 27.57
CA VAL A 148 -8.75 14.55 26.84
C VAL A 148 -10.08 13.76 26.89
N ASN A 149 -11.21 14.43 26.60
CA ASN A 149 -12.51 13.78 26.48
C ASN A 149 -12.91 13.53 25.02
N VAL A 150 -13.98 12.76 24.82
CA VAL A 150 -14.53 12.38 23.52
C VAL A 150 -14.82 13.62 22.63
N ASP A 151 -15.42 14.68 23.21
CA ASP A 151 -15.75 15.90 22.44
C ASP A 151 -14.48 16.56 21.86
N VAL A 152 -13.40 16.58 22.61
CA VAL A 152 -12.09 17.10 22.15
C VAL A 152 -11.54 16.25 21.02
N VAL A 153 -11.60 14.92 21.12
CA VAL A 153 -11.14 14.00 20.07
C VAL A 153 -11.94 14.21 18.79
N LEU A 154 -13.29 14.24 18.88
CA LEU A 154 -14.15 14.44 17.71
C LEU A 154 -13.92 15.80 17.04
N ARG A 155 -13.66 16.86 17.80
CA ARG A 155 -13.28 18.18 17.24
C ARG A 155 -11.94 18.13 16.53
N TYR A 156 -10.96 17.44 17.13
CA TYR A 156 -9.64 17.27 16.54
C TYR A 156 -9.72 16.52 15.19
N LEU A 157 -10.44 15.39 15.12
CA LEU A 157 -10.65 14.63 13.89
C LEU A 157 -11.34 15.47 12.80
N ARG A 158 -12.38 16.24 13.14
CA ARG A 158 -13.05 17.14 12.20
C ARG A 158 -12.17 18.29 11.71
N MET A 159 -11.29 18.79 12.58
CA MET A 159 -10.35 19.85 12.21
C MET A 159 -9.23 19.32 11.27
N ARG A 160 -8.81 18.08 11.47
CA ARG A 160 -7.83 17.42 10.61
C ARG A 160 -8.38 17.24 9.19
N GLY A 161 -9.68 16.92 9.07
CA GLY A 161 -10.40 16.76 7.81
C GLY A 161 -10.19 15.39 7.19
N GLU A 162 -9.01 15.10 6.70
CA GLU A 162 -8.64 13.83 6.12
C GLU A 162 -7.96 12.92 7.14
N LEU A 163 -8.26 11.65 7.06
CA LEU A 163 -7.64 10.59 7.88
C LEU A 163 -6.98 9.59 6.93
N PRO A 164 -5.91 8.92 7.36
CA PRO A 164 -5.32 7.83 6.58
C PRO A 164 -6.38 6.80 6.19
N VAL A 165 -6.21 6.16 5.05
CA VAL A 165 -7.11 5.12 4.56
C VAL A 165 -7.22 4.01 5.61
N ASN A 166 -8.38 3.34 5.67
CA ASN A 166 -8.66 2.25 6.61
C ASN A 166 -8.50 2.57 8.11
N THR A 167 -8.50 3.87 8.50
CA THR A 167 -8.47 4.26 9.91
C THR A 167 -9.77 3.85 10.62
N ASP A 168 -9.70 2.89 11.54
CA ASP A 168 -10.83 2.39 12.34
C ASP A 168 -10.76 2.82 13.83
N SER A 169 -9.63 3.39 14.22
CA SER A 169 -9.33 3.73 15.61
C SER A 169 -8.38 4.93 15.71
N VAL A 170 -8.20 5.46 16.90
CA VAL A 170 -7.13 6.41 17.24
C VAL A 170 -6.22 5.78 18.29
N PHE A 171 -4.92 6.00 18.16
CA PHE A 171 -3.95 5.51 19.13
C PHE A 171 -3.83 6.48 20.32
N VAL A 172 -3.73 5.93 21.50
CA VAL A 172 -3.56 6.73 22.71
C VAL A 172 -2.10 6.70 23.11
N VAL A 173 -1.51 7.89 23.26
CA VAL A 173 -0.08 8.05 23.58
C VAL A 173 0.13 9.05 24.71
N ASP A 174 1.20 8.89 25.48
CA ASP A 174 1.61 9.84 26.51
C ASP A 174 2.31 11.08 25.90
N ARG A 175 2.86 11.97 26.75
CA ARG A 175 3.49 13.22 26.29
C ARG A 175 4.82 13.01 25.59
N GLU A 176 5.42 11.88 25.79
CA GLU A 176 6.67 11.42 25.17
C GLU A 176 6.42 10.52 23.96
N ASP A 177 5.14 10.42 23.49
CA ASP A 177 4.63 9.61 22.39
C ASP A 177 4.71 8.09 22.62
N HIS A 178 4.87 7.61 23.88
CA HIS A 178 4.78 6.18 24.15
C HIS A 178 3.33 5.71 23.99
N TYR A 179 3.18 4.55 23.34
CA TYR A 179 1.90 3.92 23.12
C TYR A 179 1.28 3.44 24.44
N LEU A 180 0.00 3.75 24.66
CA LEU A 180 -0.75 3.37 25.84
C LEU A 180 -1.95 2.45 25.56
N GLY A 181 -2.42 2.41 24.32
CA GLY A 181 -3.58 1.63 23.92
C GLY A 181 -4.31 2.24 22.74
N VAL A 182 -5.47 1.70 22.41
CA VAL A 182 -6.28 2.09 21.26
C VAL A 182 -7.69 2.52 21.69
N LEU A 183 -8.27 3.48 20.99
CA LEU A 183 -9.67 3.86 21.10
C LEU A 183 -10.35 3.72 19.74
N THR A 184 -11.17 2.69 19.59
CA THR A 184 -11.89 2.42 18.34
C THR A 184 -12.94 3.50 18.04
N PHE A 185 -13.17 3.80 16.76
CA PHE A 185 -14.23 4.73 16.38
C PHE A 185 -15.62 4.26 16.83
N ALA A 186 -15.87 2.96 16.85
CA ALA A 186 -17.12 2.42 17.39
C ALA A 186 -17.35 2.88 18.83
N ARG A 187 -16.34 2.78 19.69
CA ARG A 187 -16.41 3.21 21.09
C ARG A 187 -16.46 4.74 21.21
N LEU A 188 -15.66 5.45 20.44
CA LEU A 188 -15.63 6.91 20.40
C LEU A 188 -17.00 7.51 20.03
N LEU A 189 -17.68 6.96 19.01
CA LEU A 189 -18.93 7.47 18.49
C LEU A 189 -20.16 7.14 19.38
N THR A 190 -20.06 6.10 20.22
CA THR A 190 -21.16 5.63 21.07
C THR A 190 -21.02 6.04 22.53
N SER A 191 -19.93 6.71 22.91
CA SER A 191 -19.66 7.13 24.29
C SER A 191 -20.15 8.55 24.57
N ASP A 192 -20.28 8.87 25.86
CA ASP A 192 -20.62 10.22 26.31
C ASP A 192 -19.53 11.22 25.90
N PRO A 193 -19.86 12.37 25.32
CA PRO A 193 -18.89 13.40 24.94
C PRO A 193 -17.96 13.86 26.06
N GLU A 194 -18.41 13.80 27.32
CA GLU A 194 -17.62 14.18 28.49
C GLU A 194 -16.73 13.04 29.03
N ALA A 195 -16.92 11.80 28.57
CA ALA A 195 -16.09 10.67 28.99
C ALA A 195 -14.61 10.87 28.62
N ALA A 196 -13.71 10.55 29.52
CA ALA A 196 -12.27 10.67 29.29
C ALA A 196 -11.77 9.51 28.41
N VAL A 197 -10.82 9.81 27.53
CA VAL A 197 -10.17 8.79 26.66
C VAL A 197 -9.58 7.66 27.48
N THR A 198 -8.97 7.96 28.63
CA THR A 198 -8.39 6.95 29.54
C THR A 198 -9.41 5.94 30.09
N GLU A 199 -10.70 6.28 30.13
CA GLU A 199 -11.77 5.38 30.59
C GLU A 199 -12.29 4.49 29.45
N LEU A 200 -12.08 4.92 28.21
CA LEU A 200 -12.62 4.30 27.01
C LEU A 200 -11.58 3.54 26.19
N MET A 201 -10.31 3.90 26.30
CA MET A 201 -9.25 3.21 25.56
C MET A 201 -9.11 1.75 26.00
N ASP A 202 -8.63 0.92 25.12
CA ASP A 202 -8.25 -0.45 25.44
C ASP A 202 -6.72 -0.55 25.55
N PRO A 203 -6.19 -0.67 26.78
CA PRO A 203 -4.75 -0.81 26.99
C PRO A 203 -4.24 -2.24 26.80
N SER A 204 -5.12 -3.22 26.54
CA SER A 204 -4.75 -4.61 26.33
C SER A 204 -4.35 -4.91 24.88
N VAL A 205 -4.65 -4.01 23.96
CA VAL A 205 -4.20 -4.12 22.56
C VAL A 205 -2.72 -3.74 22.50
N GLU A 206 -1.89 -4.74 22.27
CA GLU A 206 -0.44 -4.57 22.18
C GLU A 206 -0.06 -3.96 20.82
N ALA A 207 0.95 -3.09 20.83
CA ALA A 207 1.55 -2.56 19.61
C ALA A 207 2.60 -3.53 19.05
N ILE A 208 2.78 -3.52 17.74
CA ILE A 208 3.77 -4.31 17.03
C ILE A 208 5.13 -3.59 17.06
N GLN A 209 6.21 -4.34 17.29
CA GLN A 209 7.56 -3.78 17.19
C GLN A 209 7.94 -3.56 15.73
N ALA A 210 8.53 -2.42 15.39
CA ALA A 210 8.96 -2.13 14.01
C ALA A 210 9.95 -3.15 13.44
N THR A 211 10.61 -3.92 14.28
CA THR A 211 11.55 -4.98 13.90
C THR A 211 10.91 -6.35 13.72
N SER A 212 9.60 -6.51 13.98
CA SER A 212 8.87 -7.76 13.72
C SER A 212 8.83 -8.03 12.23
N SER A 213 8.93 -9.29 11.82
CA SER A 213 8.84 -9.65 10.40
C SER A 213 7.42 -9.51 9.86
N ALA A 214 7.27 -9.25 8.56
CA ALA A 214 5.98 -9.19 7.88
C ALA A 214 5.13 -10.46 8.13
N THR A 215 5.76 -11.63 8.14
CA THR A 215 5.10 -12.91 8.47
C THR A 215 4.55 -12.95 9.91
N GLU A 216 5.28 -12.40 10.88
CA GLU A 216 4.79 -12.30 12.27
C GLU A 216 3.63 -11.33 12.38
N VAL A 217 3.72 -10.18 11.67
CA VAL A 217 2.63 -9.20 11.58
C VAL A 217 1.36 -9.86 11.02
N ALA A 218 1.47 -10.54 9.88
CA ALA A 218 0.35 -11.22 9.24
C ALA A 218 -0.33 -12.24 10.18
N ARG A 219 0.48 -12.99 10.95
CA ARG A 219 -0.04 -13.92 11.95
C ARG A 219 -0.76 -13.22 13.10
N GLU A 220 -0.22 -12.11 13.61
CA GLU A 220 -0.89 -11.34 14.66
C GLU A 220 -2.23 -10.78 14.22
N PHE A 221 -2.33 -10.28 13.00
CA PHE A 221 -3.58 -9.81 12.42
C PHE A 221 -4.62 -10.92 12.32
N GLN A 222 -4.22 -12.11 11.85
CA GLN A 222 -5.09 -13.30 11.76
C GLN A 222 -5.53 -13.81 13.13
N ASP A 223 -4.61 -13.91 14.09
CA ASP A 223 -4.89 -14.49 15.40
C ASP A 223 -5.77 -13.60 16.27
N ARG A 224 -5.75 -12.28 16.03
CA ARG A 224 -6.45 -11.28 16.85
C ARG A 224 -7.57 -10.55 16.11
N ASP A 225 -7.87 -10.91 14.85
CA ASP A 225 -8.87 -10.26 13.98
C ASP A 225 -8.66 -8.73 13.91
N LEU A 226 -7.40 -8.28 13.72
CA LEU A 226 -7.07 -6.86 13.69
C LEU A 226 -7.48 -6.22 12.36
N VAL A 227 -7.94 -4.98 12.39
CA VAL A 227 -8.16 -4.11 11.22
C VAL A 227 -6.99 -3.16 11.05
N SER A 228 -6.47 -2.65 12.17
CA SER A 228 -5.25 -1.84 12.21
C SER A 228 -4.43 -2.16 13.47
N ALA A 229 -3.13 -1.89 13.43
CA ALA A 229 -2.23 -2.05 14.57
C ALA A 229 -1.24 -0.89 14.65
N ALA A 230 -0.96 -0.45 15.89
CA ALA A 230 0.10 0.51 16.16
C ALA A 230 1.48 -0.14 15.97
N VAL A 231 2.41 0.59 15.36
CA VAL A 231 3.82 0.21 15.28
C VAL A 231 4.65 1.10 16.20
N ILE A 232 5.52 0.48 17.00
CA ILE A 232 6.36 1.17 17.97
C ILE A 232 7.85 0.90 17.75
N ASP A 233 8.67 1.89 18.11
CA ASP A 233 10.12 1.74 18.14
C ASP A 233 10.60 0.96 19.39
N GLY A 234 11.92 0.71 19.48
CA GLY A 234 12.53 0.03 20.61
C GLY A 234 12.43 0.77 21.96
N ALA A 235 11.97 2.03 21.95
CA ALA A 235 11.68 2.81 23.15
C ALA A 235 10.19 2.76 23.53
N GLY A 236 9.33 2.12 22.72
CA GLY A 236 7.88 2.04 22.93
C GLY A 236 7.11 3.25 22.40
N ARG A 237 7.72 4.10 21.56
CA ARG A 237 7.06 5.26 20.96
C ARG A 237 6.33 4.85 19.70
N LEU A 238 5.12 5.38 19.51
CA LEU A 238 4.34 5.22 18.29
C LEU A 238 5.08 5.88 17.11
N ILE A 239 5.34 5.11 16.07
CA ILE A 239 6.04 5.57 14.87
C ILE A 239 5.26 5.34 13.58
N GLY A 240 4.21 4.51 13.60
CA GLY A 240 3.38 4.20 12.45
C GLY A 240 2.18 3.34 12.81
N GLN A 241 1.45 2.95 11.78
CA GLN A 241 0.37 1.95 11.83
C GLN A 241 0.49 1.01 10.64
N ILE A 242 -0.01 -0.20 10.79
CA ILE A 242 -0.23 -1.16 9.71
C ILE A 242 -1.72 -1.41 9.62
N THR A 243 -2.27 -1.53 8.43
CA THR A 243 -3.68 -1.83 8.22
C THR A 243 -3.87 -3.21 7.58
N VAL A 244 -5.09 -3.70 7.54
CA VAL A 244 -5.38 -5.09 7.11
C VAL A 244 -5.12 -5.32 5.63
N ASP A 245 -5.21 -4.29 4.79
CA ASP A 245 -4.89 -4.33 3.36
C ASP A 245 -3.42 -4.70 3.14
N ASP A 246 -2.47 -3.98 3.77
CA ASP A 246 -1.02 -4.29 3.69
C ASP A 246 -0.75 -5.75 4.10
N VAL A 247 -1.46 -6.21 5.14
CA VAL A 247 -1.32 -7.59 5.63
C VAL A 247 -1.89 -8.61 4.65
N VAL A 248 -2.97 -8.28 3.95
CA VAL A 248 -3.53 -9.16 2.90
C VAL A 248 -2.52 -9.33 1.77
N ASP A 249 -1.81 -8.27 1.38
CA ASP A 249 -0.79 -8.33 0.34
C ASP A 249 0.41 -9.20 0.78
N VAL A 250 0.89 -9.05 2.01
CA VAL A 250 1.91 -9.94 2.58
C VAL A 250 1.48 -11.41 2.56
N ILE A 251 0.20 -11.71 2.90
CA ILE A 251 -0.32 -13.09 2.88
C ILE A 251 -0.38 -13.61 1.45
N GLN A 252 -0.78 -12.79 0.49
CA GLN A 252 -0.87 -13.17 -0.91
C GLN A 252 0.51 -13.43 -1.50
N GLU A 253 1.48 -12.55 -1.30
CA GLU A 253 2.87 -12.72 -1.70
C GLU A 253 3.48 -14.01 -1.14
N GLN A 254 3.25 -14.29 0.15
CA GLN A 254 3.72 -15.54 0.76
C GLN A 254 3.09 -16.78 0.12
N ALA A 255 1.79 -16.73 -0.21
CA ALA A 255 1.10 -17.84 -0.83
C ALA A 255 1.59 -18.06 -2.28
N ASP A 256 1.82 -17.01 -3.03
CA ASP A 256 2.33 -17.05 -4.40
C ASP A 256 3.78 -17.54 -4.41
N HIS A 257 4.62 -17.04 -3.51
CA HIS A 257 5.99 -17.51 -3.31
C HIS A 257 6.04 -19.03 -2.99
N ASP A 258 5.18 -19.52 -2.09
CA ASP A 258 5.10 -20.93 -1.73
C ASP A 258 4.66 -21.82 -2.90
N ILE A 259 3.80 -21.31 -3.79
CA ILE A 259 3.34 -22.03 -4.98
C ILE A 259 4.43 -22.05 -6.04
N LEU A 260 4.98 -20.90 -6.40
CA LEU A 260 5.96 -20.74 -7.48
C LEU A 260 7.32 -21.36 -7.12
N SER A 261 7.74 -21.26 -5.87
CA SER A 261 8.98 -21.89 -5.40
C SER A 261 8.98 -23.41 -5.54
N ARG A 262 7.82 -24.07 -5.45
CA ARG A 262 7.69 -25.52 -5.69
C ARG A 262 7.91 -25.90 -7.15
N ASP A 263 7.59 -24.99 -8.07
CA ASP A 263 7.74 -25.20 -9.51
C ASP A 263 9.05 -24.58 -10.05
N GLY A 264 9.88 -23.96 -9.20
CA GLY A 264 11.14 -23.30 -9.57
C GLY A 264 10.94 -22.05 -10.40
N LEU A 265 9.82 -21.35 -10.16
CA LEU A 265 9.47 -20.05 -10.75
C LEU A 265 9.62 -18.96 -9.69
N ASP A 266 9.86 -17.73 -10.14
CA ASP A 266 9.83 -16.52 -9.32
C ASP A 266 8.51 -15.79 -9.57
N GLU A 267 7.90 -15.22 -8.54
CA GLU A 267 6.63 -14.47 -8.64
C GLU A 267 6.77 -13.20 -9.47
N ASP A 268 7.96 -12.60 -9.49
CA ASP A 268 8.27 -11.41 -10.26
C ASP A 268 8.55 -11.69 -11.76
N ASP A 269 8.50 -12.95 -12.20
CA ASP A 269 8.74 -13.31 -13.59
C ASP A 269 7.53 -12.95 -14.48
N ASP A 270 7.71 -11.99 -15.41
CA ASP A 270 6.72 -11.71 -16.44
C ASP A 270 6.47 -12.95 -17.33
N MET A 271 5.23 -13.46 -17.37
CA MET A 271 4.83 -14.59 -18.20
C MET A 271 5.08 -14.39 -19.70
N PHE A 272 5.18 -13.15 -20.14
CA PHE A 272 5.43 -12.76 -21.54
C PHE A 272 6.87 -12.30 -21.80
N ALA A 273 7.75 -12.38 -20.80
CA ALA A 273 9.16 -12.06 -20.96
C ALA A 273 9.82 -12.91 -22.05
N PRO A 274 10.80 -12.38 -22.80
CA PRO A 274 11.53 -13.15 -23.82
C PRO A 274 12.15 -14.43 -23.22
N ILE A 275 11.91 -15.57 -23.88
CA ILE A 275 12.32 -16.93 -23.43
C ILE A 275 13.81 -17.01 -23.04
N LEU A 276 14.67 -16.18 -23.62
CA LEU A 276 16.12 -16.15 -23.32
C LEU A 276 16.41 -15.56 -21.92
N THR A 277 15.59 -14.64 -21.42
CA THR A 277 15.76 -14.02 -20.11
C THR A 277 15.29 -14.98 -19.00
N SER A 278 14.10 -15.57 -19.17
CA SER A 278 13.54 -16.53 -18.21
C SER A 278 14.27 -17.88 -18.20
N SER A 279 14.84 -18.34 -19.34
CA SER A 279 15.61 -19.59 -19.37
C SER A 279 16.98 -19.50 -18.69
N GLY A 280 17.59 -18.32 -18.64
CA GLY A 280 18.85 -18.08 -17.93
C GLY A 280 18.71 -18.25 -16.40
N ARG A 281 17.64 -17.74 -15.84
CA ARG A 281 17.31 -17.89 -14.41
C ARG A 281 16.98 -19.34 -14.04
N ARG A 282 16.20 -20.04 -14.85
CA ARG A 282 15.87 -21.47 -14.65
C ARG A 282 17.09 -22.42 -14.75
N ALA A 283 18.12 -22.07 -15.55
CA ALA A 283 19.32 -22.90 -15.69
C ALA A 283 20.18 -22.93 -14.40
N VAL A 284 20.11 -21.91 -13.57
CA VAL A 284 20.83 -21.85 -12.28
C VAL A 284 20.25 -22.83 -11.26
N TRP A 285 18.97 -23.19 -11.36
CA TRP A 285 18.29 -24.13 -10.45
C TRP A 285 18.54 -25.62 -10.80
N LEU A 286 19.09 -25.91 -11.97
CA LEU A 286 19.34 -27.28 -12.46
C LEU A 286 20.77 -27.77 -12.24
N ILE A 287 21.64 -26.98 -11.59
CA ILE A 287 23.02 -27.30 -11.23
C ILE A 287 23.14 -27.40 -9.70
#